data_f26839f9288dbada69d97a36cd91706a
#
_entry.id   f26839f9288dbada69d97a36cd91706a
#
_cell.length_a   1.000
_cell.length_b   1.000
_cell.length_c   1.000
_cell.angle_alpha   90.00
_cell.angle_beta   90.00
_cell.angle_gamma   90.00
#
_symmetry.space_group_name_H-M   'P 1'
#
loop_
_entity.id
_entity.type
_entity.pdbx_description
1 polymer ?
#
loop_
_entity_poly.entity_id
_entity_poly.type
_entity_poly.pdbx_seq_one_letter_code
_entity_poly.pdbx_strand_id
1 'polypeptide(L)'
;MTKNIISLLIIAIATTFSSCIREEAPNAECDIVAVDAEWIEEYKEILSGDAIISNNAVRFYVKEETDIELLKELNPKFKLTPGAQIKKKDVITENGERGIIHYYTTTSEDNNYSKLYEVSFTKQTVISLDAVFSFENFSTSGKYTVWHELDASGTHLNWWASGNAGFSMSGMGKTPEDFPTAPDSAGVKGCCVKLTTRDTGTFGKMMKMPIAAGNIFIGEFLTANATKKPLEATRFGMPIAPSRPLSLSGYYKYTPGEVFTDKAKNEIPERRDTCAIYSVLYEIDPANVVTLDGSNVLSSEKIVMVAQLENPGEPTEWTKFEIPFENVNGKKFDRSKLDNGEYAITVVASSSKEGAFFEGAVGSTLHVDEIQIIWDRK
;
A
#
# COMPACT_ATOMS: atom_id res chain seq x y z
N MET A 1 2.58 69.67 -27.12
CA MET A 1 2.46 68.85 -25.83
C MET A 1 1.97 67.45 -26.09
N THR A 2 1.13 67.14 -27.04
CA THR A 2 0.56 65.76 -27.25
C THR A 2 1.53 64.70 -27.78
N LYS A 3 2.54 65.05 -28.57
CA LYS A 3 3.51 64.07 -29.12
C LYS A 3 4.49 63.48 -28.05
N ASN A 4 4.84 64.25 -27.04
CA ASN A 4 5.75 63.82 -26.01
C ASN A 4 5.05 62.92 -24.95
N ILE A 5 3.74 63.08 -24.78
CA ILE A 5 2.94 62.20 -23.89
C ILE A 5 2.74 60.84 -24.50
N ILE A 6 2.56 60.70 -25.80
CA ILE A 6 2.40 59.44 -26.51
C ILE A 6 3.74 58.66 -26.51
N SER A 7 4.88 59.32 -26.69
CA SER A 7 6.20 58.66 -26.57
C SER A 7 6.51 58.18 -25.16
N LEU A 8 6.11 58.89 -24.12
CA LEU A 8 6.26 58.45 -22.73
C LEU A 8 5.36 57.26 -22.39
N LEU A 9 4.13 57.24 -22.94
CA LEU A 9 3.20 56.13 -22.73
C LEU A 9 3.66 54.84 -23.42
N ILE A 10 4.27 54.91 -24.62
CA ILE A 10 4.81 53.78 -25.34
C ILE A 10 6.05 53.21 -24.65
N ILE A 11 6.90 54.02 -24.03
CA ILE A 11 8.05 53.57 -23.22
C ILE A 11 7.57 52.93 -21.93
N ALA A 12 6.52 53.44 -21.28
CA ALA A 12 5.96 52.83 -20.07
C ALA A 12 5.28 51.48 -20.32
N ILE A 13 4.69 51.26 -21.51
CA ILE A 13 4.09 49.98 -21.89
C ILE A 13 5.16 48.95 -22.29
N ALA A 14 6.27 49.39 -22.87
CA ALA A 14 7.39 48.49 -23.23
C ALA A 14 8.15 47.93 -21.98
N THR A 15 8.09 48.60 -20.84
CA THR A 15 8.75 48.14 -19.60
C THR A 15 7.92 47.14 -18.79
N THR A 16 6.62 47.02 -19.09
CA THR A 16 5.75 46.07 -18.36
C THR A 16 5.78 44.65 -18.91
N PHE A 17 6.40 44.41 -20.06
CA PHE A 17 6.57 43.06 -20.64
C PHE A 17 7.95 42.43 -20.37
N SER A 18 8.79 43.04 -19.52
CA SER A 18 9.95 42.37 -18.98
C SER A 18 9.49 41.45 -17.81
N SER A 19 8.64 40.48 -18.13
CA SER A 19 8.42 39.33 -17.26
C SER A 19 9.77 38.65 -17.16
N CYS A 20 10.44 38.80 -16.01
CA CYS A 20 11.54 37.92 -15.65
C CYS A 20 11.00 36.48 -15.69
N ILE A 21 11.23 35.77 -16.78
CA ILE A 21 11.25 34.32 -16.75
C ILE A 21 12.40 34.00 -15.80
N ARG A 22 12.11 33.86 -14.49
CA ARG A 22 13.03 33.20 -13.59
C ARG A 22 13.08 31.78 -14.08
N GLU A 23 14.26 31.31 -14.42
CA GLU A 23 14.48 29.88 -14.59
C GLU A 23 13.88 29.17 -13.36
N GLU A 24 13.02 28.22 -13.61
CA GLU A 24 12.43 27.40 -12.55
C GLU A 24 13.57 26.71 -11.81
N ALA A 25 13.51 26.72 -10.48
CA ALA A 25 14.55 26.05 -9.69
C ALA A 25 14.56 24.56 -10.07
N PRO A 26 15.76 23.94 -10.17
CA PRO A 26 15.87 22.52 -10.47
C PRO A 26 15.02 21.69 -9.50
N ASN A 27 14.37 20.64 -10.03
CA ASN A 27 13.47 19.80 -9.27
C ASN A 27 14.24 18.95 -8.24
N ALA A 28 13.78 18.94 -7.00
CA ALA A 28 14.34 18.15 -5.92
C ALA A 28 13.76 16.73 -5.83
N GLU A 29 12.71 16.42 -6.60
CA GLU A 29 12.11 15.08 -6.63
C GLU A 29 12.90 14.15 -7.55
N CYS A 30 12.93 12.86 -7.20
CA CYS A 30 13.63 11.83 -7.98
C CYS A 30 12.85 10.52 -8.00
N ASP A 31 11.55 10.59 -8.28
CA ASP A 31 10.67 9.44 -8.22
C ASP A 31 10.48 8.76 -9.59
N ILE A 32 10.32 7.42 -9.55
CA ILE A 32 9.73 6.67 -10.64
C ILE A 32 8.22 6.90 -10.57
N VAL A 33 7.64 7.51 -11.60
CA VAL A 33 6.21 7.87 -11.65
C VAL A 33 5.38 6.92 -12.49
N ALA A 34 5.99 6.25 -13.47
CA ALA A 34 5.35 5.22 -14.29
C ALA A 34 6.38 4.31 -14.94
N VAL A 35 5.94 3.13 -15.39
CA VAL A 35 6.67 2.33 -16.36
C VAL A 35 6.28 2.77 -17.77
N ASP A 36 7.21 2.69 -18.71
CA ASP A 36 6.97 3.03 -20.09
C ASP A 36 5.99 2.03 -20.73
N ALA A 37 4.94 2.56 -21.39
CA ALA A 37 3.89 1.73 -21.94
C ALA A 37 4.35 0.86 -23.14
N GLU A 38 5.31 1.35 -23.92
CA GLU A 38 5.86 0.56 -25.03
C GLU A 38 6.67 -0.62 -24.49
N TRP A 39 7.39 -0.42 -23.40
CA TRP A 39 8.12 -1.49 -22.73
C TRP A 39 7.16 -2.53 -22.12
N ILE A 40 6.06 -2.13 -21.49
CA ILE A 40 5.03 -3.05 -20.99
C ILE A 40 4.46 -3.89 -22.14
N GLU A 41 4.11 -3.27 -23.26
CA GLU A 41 3.56 -3.98 -24.43
C GLU A 41 4.56 -4.97 -25.07
N GLU A 42 5.85 -4.62 -25.08
CA GLU A 42 6.92 -5.51 -25.56
C GLU A 42 7.02 -6.81 -24.75
N TYR A 43 6.81 -6.73 -23.43
CA TYR A 43 6.97 -7.86 -22.49
C TYR A 43 5.64 -8.42 -21.96
N LYS A 44 4.52 -8.07 -22.54
CA LYS A 44 3.18 -8.54 -22.09
C LYS A 44 3.01 -10.05 -22.06
N GLU A 45 3.76 -10.79 -22.86
CA GLU A 45 3.68 -12.25 -22.90
C GLU A 45 4.25 -12.92 -21.65
N ILE A 46 5.12 -12.23 -20.91
CA ILE A 46 5.72 -12.73 -19.68
C ILE A 46 5.21 -12.00 -18.43
N LEU A 47 4.65 -10.78 -18.60
CA LEU A 47 4.10 -10.02 -17.48
C LEU A 47 2.67 -10.48 -17.15
N SER A 48 2.33 -10.42 -15.87
CA SER A 48 1.01 -10.73 -15.34
C SER A 48 0.43 -9.49 -14.66
N GLY A 49 -0.24 -8.64 -15.45
CA GLY A 49 -0.83 -7.38 -14.98
C GLY A 49 0.11 -6.17 -15.00
N ASP A 50 -0.38 -5.06 -14.44
CA ASP A 50 0.33 -3.80 -14.38
C ASP A 50 1.45 -3.80 -13.33
N ALA A 51 2.49 -3.03 -13.60
CA ALA A 51 3.55 -2.79 -12.62
C ALA A 51 3.04 -2.00 -11.41
N ILE A 52 3.47 -2.38 -10.23
CA ILE A 52 3.11 -1.73 -8.98
C ILE A 52 4.28 -0.88 -8.50
N ILE A 53 4.07 0.43 -8.40
CA ILE A 53 5.08 1.39 -8.02
C ILE A 53 4.77 1.90 -6.62
N SER A 54 5.67 1.63 -5.68
CA SER A 54 5.64 2.15 -4.32
C SER A 54 6.76 3.18 -4.09
N ASN A 55 6.98 3.60 -2.85
CA ASN A 55 7.94 4.67 -2.53
C ASN A 55 9.37 4.39 -3.03
N ASN A 56 9.83 3.15 -2.92
CA ASN A 56 11.19 2.74 -3.26
C ASN A 56 11.25 1.37 -3.93
N ALA A 57 10.12 0.89 -4.45
CA ALA A 57 10.06 -0.38 -5.16
C ALA A 57 9.13 -0.28 -6.38
N VAL A 58 9.49 -1.04 -7.42
CA VAL A 58 8.64 -1.34 -8.55
C VAL A 58 8.52 -2.84 -8.65
N ARG A 59 7.29 -3.37 -8.63
CA ARG A 59 7.07 -4.81 -8.71
C ARG A 59 6.33 -5.15 -9.99
N PHE A 60 6.88 -6.13 -10.70
CA PHE A 60 6.25 -6.80 -11.81
C PHE A 60 5.89 -8.22 -11.39
N TYR A 61 4.64 -8.61 -11.61
CA TYR A 61 4.29 -10.02 -11.56
C TYR A 61 4.55 -10.65 -12.92
N VAL A 62 5.13 -11.83 -12.89
CA VAL A 62 5.40 -12.63 -14.10
C VAL A 62 4.61 -13.91 -14.06
N LYS A 63 4.30 -14.45 -15.24
CA LYS A 63 3.60 -15.72 -15.38
C LYS A 63 4.44 -16.87 -14.83
N GLU A 64 3.78 -17.90 -14.30
CA GLU A 64 4.45 -19.01 -13.61
C GLU A 64 5.46 -19.74 -14.50
N GLU A 65 5.16 -19.86 -15.80
CA GLU A 65 6.03 -20.51 -16.80
C GLU A 65 7.26 -19.67 -17.21
N THR A 66 7.38 -18.43 -16.76
CA THR A 66 8.48 -17.55 -17.15
C THR A 66 9.81 -18.07 -16.63
N ASP A 67 10.80 -18.15 -17.53
CA ASP A 67 12.16 -18.55 -17.19
C ASP A 67 12.84 -17.45 -16.36
N ILE A 68 13.41 -17.84 -15.21
CA ILE A 68 14.12 -16.92 -14.30
C ILE A 68 15.35 -16.30 -14.98
N GLU A 69 16.04 -17.04 -15.84
CA GLU A 69 17.22 -16.48 -16.55
C GLU A 69 16.84 -15.31 -17.46
N LEU A 70 15.64 -15.38 -18.09
CA LEU A 70 15.13 -14.26 -18.88
C LEU A 70 14.95 -12.97 -18.03
N LEU A 71 14.54 -13.13 -16.78
CA LEU A 71 14.29 -11.99 -15.89
C LEU A 71 15.56 -11.22 -15.51
N LYS A 72 16.74 -11.88 -15.56
CA LYS A 72 18.04 -11.23 -15.29
C LYS A 72 18.39 -10.17 -16.33
N GLU A 73 17.96 -10.41 -17.57
CA GLU A 73 18.28 -9.52 -18.70
C GLU A 73 17.26 -8.37 -18.84
N LEU A 74 16.13 -8.42 -18.13
CA LEU A 74 15.11 -7.39 -18.24
C LEU A 74 15.65 -6.02 -17.76
N ASN A 75 15.30 -5.00 -18.53
CA ASN A 75 15.69 -3.63 -18.22
C ASN A 75 14.51 -2.68 -18.47
N PRO A 76 13.59 -2.55 -17.51
CA PRO A 76 12.43 -1.68 -17.65
C PRO A 76 12.81 -0.25 -17.97
N LYS A 77 11.99 0.38 -18.80
CA LYS A 77 12.03 1.81 -19.05
C LYS A 77 11.05 2.51 -18.13
N PHE A 78 11.47 3.59 -17.52
CA PHE A 78 10.68 4.31 -16.52
C PHE A 78 10.44 5.77 -16.95
N LYS A 79 9.26 6.28 -16.62
CA LYS A 79 8.99 7.72 -16.57
C LYS A 79 9.33 8.22 -15.17
N LEU A 80 10.10 9.28 -15.11
CA LEU A 80 10.58 9.88 -13.86
C LEU A 80 9.92 11.23 -13.62
N THR A 81 10.04 11.76 -12.41
CA THR A 81 9.79 13.18 -12.14
C THR A 81 10.63 14.04 -13.08
N PRO A 82 10.14 15.21 -13.54
CA PRO A 82 10.86 16.06 -14.48
C PRO A 82 12.29 16.38 -14.04
N GLY A 83 13.26 16.22 -14.95
CA GLY A 83 14.67 16.48 -14.69
C GLY A 83 15.41 15.36 -13.96
N ALA A 84 14.74 14.40 -13.33
CA ALA A 84 15.39 13.29 -12.63
C ALA A 84 16.07 12.32 -13.61
N GLN A 85 17.12 11.68 -13.12
CA GLN A 85 17.91 10.68 -13.84
C GLN A 85 17.80 9.31 -13.15
N ILE A 86 17.99 8.22 -13.90
CA ILE A 86 17.99 6.85 -13.37
C ILE A 86 19.19 6.07 -13.87
N LYS A 87 19.77 5.24 -13.00
CA LYS A 87 20.88 4.34 -13.33
C LYS A 87 20.61 2.97 -12.74
N LYS A 88 20.66 1.92 -13.58
CA LYS A 88 20.65 0.52 -13.15
C LYS A 88 21.99 0.20 -12.47
N LYS A 89 21.95 -0.59 -11.38
CA LYS A 89 23.16 -1.13 -10.74
C LYS A 89 23.50 -2.49 -11.33
N ASP A 90 24.79 -2.81 -11.37
CA ASP A 90 25.31 -4.10 -11.85
C ASP A 90 25.17 -5.22 -10.78
N VAL A 91 24.17 -5.12 -9.91
CA VAL A 91 23.88 -6.07 -8.83
C VAL A 91 22.43 -6.50 -8.97
N ILE A 92 22.20 -7.80 -8.91
CA ILE A 92 20.87 -8.41 -8.83
C ILE A 92 20.81 -9.30 -7.58
N THR A 93 19.62 -9.50 -7.05
CA THR A 93 19.35 -10.49 -6.03
C THR A 93 18.43 -11.55 -6.61
N GLU A 94 18.88 -12.81 -6.58
CA GLU A 94 18.06 -13.95 -6.98
C GLU A 94 17.19 -14.38 -5.80
N ASN A 95 15.90 -14.54 -6.04
CA ASN A 95 14.92 -15.01 -5.07
C ASN A 95 14.52 -16.47 -5.37
N GLY A 96 15.53 -17.30 -5.59
CA GLY A 96 15.35 -18.68 -6.01
C GLY A 96 14.59 -18.80 -7.33
N GLU A 97 13.70 -19.77 -7.43
CA GLU A 97 12.83 -19.97 -8.61
C GLU A 97 11.67 -18.97 -8.69
N ARG A 98 11.54 -18.06 -7.71
CA ARG A 98 10.39 -17.14 -7.59
C ARG A 98 10.59 -15.83 -8.32
N GLY A 99 11.83 -15.39 -8.54
CA GLY A 99 12.06 -14.14 -9.24
C GLY A 99 13.43 -13.51 -9.04
N ILE A 100 13.56 -12.30 -9.54
CA ILE A 100 14.80 -11.51 -9.57
C ILE A 100 14.50 -10.10 -9.07
N ILE A 101 15.45 -9.51 -8.34
CA ILE A 101 15.41 -8.10 -7.93
C ILE A 101 16.60 -7.39 -8.59
N HIS A 102 16.27 -6.37 -9.37
CA HIS A 102 17.23 -5.41 -9.91
C HIS A 102 17.22 -4.15 -9.03
N TYR A 103 18.35 -3.46 -8.98
CA TYR A 103 18.48 -2.21 -8.24
C TYR A 103 18.71 -1.03 -9.18
N TYR A 104 17.98 0.05 -8.94
CA TYR A 104 18.12 1.31 -9.69
C TYR A 104 18.31 2.45 -8.70
N THR A 105 19.17 3.41 -9.07
CA THR A 105 19.30 4.66 -8.32
C THR A 105 18.72 5.78 -9.17
N THR A 106 17.78 6.51 -8.63
CA THR A 106 17.29 7.77 -9.20
C THR A 106 18.02 8.94 -8.52
N THR A 107 18.21 10.03 -9.27
CA THR A 107 18.85 11.26 -8.77
C THR A 107 18.03 12.44 -9.26
N SER A 108 17.77 13.42 -8.38
CA SER A 108 17.05 14.65 -8.68
C SER A 108 17.79 15.54 -9.67
N GLU A 109 17.09 16.44 -10.33
CA GLU A 109 17.67 17.42 -11.27
C GLU A 109 18.73 18.29 -10.61
N ASP A 110 18.53 18.67 -9.34
CA ASP A 110 19.50 19.46 -8.56
C ASP A 110 20.67 18.64 -8.02
N ASN A 111 20.71 17.32 -8.24
CA ASN A 111 21.67 16.34 -7.76
C ASN A 111 21.82 16.26 -6.21
N ASN A 112 20.92 16.86 -5.44
CA ASN A 112 20.99 16.87 -3.99
C ASN A 112 20.33 15.63 -3.35
N TYR A 113 19.44 14.96 -4.07
CA TYR A 113 18.68 13.81 -3.58
C TYR A 113 18.86 12.61 -4.48
N SER A 114 18.97 11.45 -3.87
CA SER A 114 18.96 10.18 -4.58
C SER A 114 18.13 9.16 -3.84
N LYS A 115 17.54 8.22 -4.58
CA LYS A 115 16.70 7.16 -4.06
C LYS A 115 17.08 5.83 -4.67
N LEU A 116 17.20 4.80 -3.83
CA LEU A 116 17.40 3.43 -4.29
C LEU A 116 16.03 2.78 -4.49
N TYR A 117 15.83 2.21 -5.67
CA TYR A 117 14.65 1.42 -6.02
C TYR A 117 15.01 -0.06 -6.15
N GLU A 118 14.19 -0.92 -5.56
CA GLU A 118 14.15 -2.35 -5.81
C GLU A 118 13.11 -2.60 -6.91
N VAL A 119 13.56 -3.14 -8.05
CA VAL A 119 12.72 -3.48 -9.17
C VAL A 119 12.65 -4.99 -9.27
N SER A 120 11.55 -5.57 -8.79
CA SER A 120 11.38 -7.00 -8.71
C SER A 120 10.50 -7.55 -9.84
N PHE A 121 10.91 -8.69 -10.36
CA PHE A 121 10.12 -9.56 -11.22
C PHE A 121 9.82 -10.83 -10.44
N THR A 122 8.56 -11.06 -10.09
CA THR A 122 8.22 -12.11 -9.12
C THR A 122 7.02 -12.91 -9.63
N LYS A 123 7.10 -14.23 -9.57
CA LYS A 123 5.94 -15.10 -9.76
C LYS A 123 4.95 -14.88 -8.62
N GLN A 124 3.66 -15.01 -8.91
CA GLN A 124 2.66 -14.93 -7.85
C GLN A 124 2.91 -16.00 -6.79
N THR A 125 2.69 -15.63 -5.54
CA THR A 125 2.88 -16.54 -4.41
C THR A 125 1.54 -17.08 -3.93
N VAL A 126 1.54 -18.32 -3.47
CA VAL A 126 0.40 -18.97 -2.81
C VAL A 126 0.61 -18.90 -1.31
N ILE A 127 -0.42 -18.52 -0.55
CA ILE A 127 -0.35 -18.57 0.92
C ILE A 127 -0.23 -20.03 1.36
N SER A 128 0.66 -20.31 2.33
CA SER A 128 0.72 -21.64 2.94
C SER A 128 -0.58 -21.95 3.70
N LEU A 129 -1.07 -23.20 3.58
CA LEU A 129 -2.23 -23.67 4.34
C LEU A 129 -2.07 -23.56 5.87
N ASP A 130 -0.83 -23.58 6.33
CA ASP A 130 -0.47 -23.50 7.75
C ASP A 130 0.09 -22.13 8.16
N ALA A 131 -0.02 -21.12 7.28
CA ALA A 131 0.51 -19.80 7.58
C ALA A 131 -0.18 -19.18 8.80
N VAL A 132 0.63 -18.75 9.76
CA VAL A 132 0.24 -17.93 10.90
C VAL A 132 1.01 -16.61 10.79
N PHE A 133 0.30 -15.52 10.69
CA PHE A 133 0.87 -14.20 10.62
C PHE A 133 1.11 -13.67 12.04
N SER A 134 2.31 -13.93 12.53
CA SER A 134 2.73 -13.62 13.90
C SER A 134 3.37 -12.24 14.05
N PHE A 135 3.61 -11.54 12.93
CA PHE A 135 4.21 -10.21 12.88
C PHE A 135 5.60 -10.08 13.55
N GLU A 136 6.32 -11.18 13.71
CA GLU A 136 7.68 -11.19 14.26
C GLU A 136 8.73 -10.68 13.27
N ASN A 137 8.45 -10.79 11.97
CA ASN A 137 9.41 -10.45 10.92
C ASN A 137 9.12 -9.05 10.39
N PHE A 138 9.94 -8.10 10.77
CA PHE A 138 9.85 -6.72 10.30
C PHE A 138 11.22 -6.07 10.16
N SER A 139 11.28 -5.00 9.39
CA SER A 139 12.47 -4.17 9.19
C SER A 139 12.10 -2.70 9.16
N THR A 140 13.10 -1.82 9.22
CA THR A 140 12.87 -0.38 9.10
C THR A 140 13.10 0.06 7.67
N SER A 141 12.10 0.71 7.06
CA SER A 141 12.21 1.39 5.76
C SER A 141 12.18 2.90 6.00
N GLY A 142 13.32 3.56 5.87
CA GLY A 142 13.45 4.97 6.20
C GLY A 142 13.16 5.24 7.69
N LYS A 143 11.95 5.76 7.99
CA LYS A 143 11.55 6.14 9.36
C LYS A 143 10.47 5.24 9.95
N TYR A 144 9.93 4.28 9.20
CA TYR A 144 8.80 3.46 9.64
C TYR A 144 9.09 1.97 9.45
N THR A 145 8.30 1.16 10.11
CA THR A 145 8.39 -0.31 10.05
C THR A 145 7.62 -0.85 8.85
N VAL A 146 8.18 -1.88 8.22
CA VAL A 146 7.54 -2.73 7.22
C VAL A 146 7.62 -4.20 7.66
N TRP A 147 6.57 -4.96 7.42
CA TRP A 147 6.48 -6.38 7.77
C TRP A 147 6.65 -7.26 6.53
N HIS A 148 7.17 -8.43 6.74
CA HIS A 148 7.31 -9.46 5.72
C HIS A 148 7.09 -10.85 6.33
N GLU A 149 6.69 -11.78 5.51
CA GLU A 149 6.67 -13.19 5.87
C GLU A 149 7.95 -13.88 5.38
N LEU A 150 8.21 -15.07 5.88
CA LEU A 150 9.29 -15.91 5.41
C LEU A 150 8.71 -17.18 4.79
N ASP A 151 9.22 -17.57 3.63
CA ASP A 151 8.91 -18.88 3.09
C ASP A 151 9.76 -19.99 3.76
N ALA A 152 9.54 -21.23 3.35
CA ALA A 152 10.27 -22.38 3.89
C ALA A 152 11.81 -22.31 3.67
N SER A 153 12.28 -21.51 2.71
CA SER A 153 13.70 -21.28 2.45
C SER A 153 14.28 -20.10 3.23
N GLY A 154 13.44 -19.35 3.98
CA GLY A 154 13.82 -18.12 4.65
C GLY A 154 13.79 -16.88 3.76
N THR A 155 13.22 -16.98 2.58
CA THR A 155 13.07 -15.87 1.66
C THR A 155 11.93 -14.94 2.08
N HIS A 156 12.15 -13.63 1.99
CA HIS A 156 11.17 -12.62 2.33
C HIS A 156 9.98 -12.61 1.35
N LEU A 157 8.78 -12.70 1.89
CA LEU A 157 7.52 -12.52 1.18
C LEU A 157 6.92 -11.19 1.63
N ASN A 158 7.00 -10.19 0.79
CA ASN A 158 6.50 -8.83 1.09
C ASN A 158 4.99 -8.75 0.85
N TRP A 159 4.22 -9.48 1.64
CA TRP A 159 2.76 -9.49 1.52
C TRP A 159 2.09 -8.33 2.24
N TRP A 160 2.74 -7.80 3.29
CA TRP A 160 2.16 -6.78 4.14
C TRP A 160 2.46 -5.38 3.68
N ALA A 161 1.44 -4.54 3.66
CA ALA A 161 1.55 -3.11 3.43
C ALA A 161 0.78 -2.32 4.49
N SER A 162 1.10 -1.03 4.60
CA SER A 162 0.43 -0.08 5.48
C SER A 162 0.42 1.32 4.89
N GLY A 163 -0.40 2.21 5.44
CA GLY A 163 -0.43 3.63 5.07
C GLY A 163 0.76 4.46 5.57
N ASN A 164 1.76 3.84 6.19
CA ASN A 164 2.91 4.54 6.77
C ASN A 164 3.68 5.40 5.75
N ALA A 165 3.85 4.91 4.52
CA ALA A 165 4.51 5.67 3.45
C ALA A 165 3.75 6.98 3.14
N GLY A 166 2.42 6.94 3.11
CA GLY A 166 1.58 8.14 2.95
C GLY A 166 1.67 9.07 4.17
N PHE A 167 1.62 8.53 5.38
CA PHE A 167 1.76 9.31 6.61
C PHE A 167 3.13 10.00 6.72
N SER A 168 4.18 9.38 6.20
CA SER A 168 5.53 9.96 6.15
C SER A 168 5.56 11.34 5.49
N MET A 169 4.71 11.58 4.48
CA MET A 169 4.58 12.86 3.77
C MET A 169 4.06 13.98 4.67
N SER A 170 3.38 13.67 5.77
CA SER A 170 2.92 14.67 6.76
C SER A 170 4.08 15.28 7.55
N GLY A 171 5.23 14.62 7.61
CA GLY A 171 6.38 15.00 8.42
C GLY A 171 6.18 14.82 9.93
N MET A 172 5.05 14.22 10.36
CA MET A 172 4.73 14.03 11.79
C MET A 172 5.52 12.85 12.39
N GLY A 173 5.79 11.80 11.61
CA GLY A 173 6.61 10.65 12.07
C GLY A 173 8.10 10.97 12.09
N LYS A 174 8.75 10.77 13.25
CA LYS A 174 10.20 10.94 13.47
C LYS A 174 10.88 9.61 13.75
N THR A 175 10.24 8.76 14.55
CA THR A 175 10.67 7.40 14.89
C THR A 175 9.59 6.39 14.48
N PRO A 176 9.89 5.10 14.35
CA PRO A 176 8.89 4.09 13.96
C PRO A 176 7.61 4.11 14.81
N GLU A 177 7.71 4.41 16.09
CA GLU A 177 6.60 4.43 17.07
C GLU A 177 5.62 5.60 16.84
N ASP A 178 6.06 6.66 16.15
CA ASP A 178 5.20 7.80 15.82
C ASP A 178 4.22 7.47 14.68
N PHE A 179 4.52 6.43 13.91
CA PHE A 179 3.71 6.07 12.75
C PHE A 179 2.40 5.40 13.15
N PRO A 180 1.38 5.49 12.29
CA PRO A 180 0.09 4.84 12.52
C PRO A 180 0.19 3.33 12.69
N THR A 181 1.15 2.67 12.02
CA THR A 181 1.39 1.24 12.10
C THR A 181 2.80 1.01 12.61
N ALA A 182 2.92 0.42 13.79
CA ALA A 182 4.18 0.21 14.49
C ALA A 182 4.22 -1.17 15.16
N PRO A 183 5.40 -1.77 15.43
CA PRO A 183 5.50 -2.97 16.25
C PRO A 183 5.26 -2.64 17.72
N ASP A 184 4.77 -3.63 18.47
CA ASP A 184 4.67 -3.61 19.92
C ASP A 184 5.16 -4.96 20.47
N SER A 185 6.00 -4.92 21.51
CA SER A 185 6.58 -6.12 22.11
C SER A 185 5.62 -6.88 23.04
N ALA A 186 4.41 -6.36 23.26
CA ALA A 186 3.39 -6.96 24.11
C ALA A 186 2.37 -7.80 23.31
N GLY A 187 2.87 -8.65 22.41
CA GLY A 187 2.06 -9.60 21.64
C GLY A 187 1.48 -10.74 22.49
N VAL A 188 0.64 -11.57 21.86
CA VAL A 188 0.22 -12.87 22.42
C VAL A 188 1.43 -13.77 22.52
N LYS A 189 2.28 -13.72 21.49
CA LYS A 189 3.63 -14.28 21.47
C LYS A 189 4.54 -13.22 20.88
N GLY A 190 5.66 -12.92 21.56
CA GLY A 190 6.67 -11.99 21.06
C GLY A 190 6.10 -10.62 20.71
N CYS A 191 6.26 -10.20 19.45
CA CYS A 191 5.76 -8.93 18.94
C CYS A 191 4.36 -9.04 18.34
N CYS A 192 3.68 -7.91 18.24
CA CYS A 192 2.42 -7.78 17.52
C CYS A 192 2.43 -6.50 16.68
N VAL A 193 1.41 -6.29 15.86
CA VAL A 193 1.17 -5.02 15.19
C VAL A 193 0.26 -4.14 16.02
N LYS A 194 0.72 -2.92 16.26
CA LYS A 194 -0.04 -1.83 16.87
C LYS A 194 -0.47 -0.83 15.80
N LEU A 195 -1.74 -0.65 15.67
CA LEU A 195 -2.39 0.26 14.72
C LEU A 195 -3.02 1.41 15.50
N THR A 196 -2.56 2.65 15.25
CA THR A 196 -3.06 3.82 15.98
C THR A 196 -3.51 4.91 15.01
N THR A 197 -4.70 5.42 15.17
CA THR A 197 -5.18 6.58 14.40
C THR A 197 -4.45 7.83 14.86
N ARG A 198 -3.75 8.49 13.95
CA ARG A 198 -2.87 9.65 14.19
C ARG A 198 -3.42 10.92 13.54
N ASP A 199 -3.16 12.07 14.17
CA ASP A 199 -3.33 13.38 13.51
C ASP A 199 -2.23 13.58 12.47
N THR A 200 -2.57 14.09 11.30
CA THR A 200 -1.64 14.29 10.17
C THR A 200 -1.03 15.70 10.15
N GLY A 201 -1.28 16.49 11.18
CA GLY A 201 -0.75 17.83 11.33
C GLY A 201 -1.31 18.83 10.30
N THR A 202 -0.59 19.91 10.09
CA THR A 202 -1.02 21.01 9.20
C THR A 202 -1.08 20.57 7.73
N PHE A 203 -0.13 19.76 7.28
CA PHE A 203 -0.09 19.27 5.90
C PHE A 203 -1.33 18.44 5.58
N GLY A 204 -1.65 17.44 6.38
CA GLY A 204 -2.81 16.61 6.16
C GLY A 204 -4.13 17.38 6.22
N LYS A 205 -4.24 18.37 7.14
CA LYS A 205 -5.40 19.28 7.19
C LYS A 205 -5.58 20.07 5.89
N MET A 206 -4.50 20.60 5.34
CA MET A 206 -4.51 21.31 4.06
C MET A 206 -4.95 20.39 2.91
N MET A 207 -4.57 19.12 2.95
CA MET A 207 -4.95 18.12 1.97
C MET A 207 -6.35 17.51 2.21
N LYS A 208 -7.09 17.98 3.25
CA LYS A 208 -8.38 17.40 3.69
C LYS A 208 -8.27 15.92 4.12
N MET A 209 -7.16 15.56 4.73
CA MET A 209 -6.83 14.25 5.26
C MET A 209 -6.41 14.39 6.73
N PRO A 210 -7.32 14.81 7.64
CA PRO A 210 -6.94 15.27 8.98
C PRO A 210 -6.41 14.18 9.90
N ILE A 211 -6.74 12.94 9.62
CA ILE A 211 -6.27 11.76 10.35
C ILE A 211 -5.69 10.73 9.41
N ALA A 212 -4.88 9.83 9.94
CA ALA A 212 -4.42 8.61 9.29
C ALA A 212 -4.69 7.46 10.25
N ALA A 213 -5.61 6.56 9.88
CA ALA A 213 -5.82 5.33 10.61
C ALA A 213 -4.60 4.41 10.49
N GLY A 214 -4.19 3.81 11.61
CA GLY A 214 -3.25 2.70 11.56
C GLY A 214 -3.90 1.54 10.83
N ASN A 215 -3.21 1.00 9.85
CA ASN A 215 -3.71 -0.14 9.08
C ASN A 215 -2.58 -1.07 8.68
N ILE A 216 -2.89 -2.35 8.55
CA ILE A 216 -2.03 -3.35 7.94
C ILE A 216 -2.88 -4.26 7.08
N PHE A 217 -2.37 -4.61 5.90
CA PHE A 217 -3.14 -5.43 4.97
C PHE A 217 -2.23 -6.23 4.05
N ILE A 218 -2.72 -7.38 3.59
CA ILE A 218 -2.08 -8.13 2.52
C ILE A 218 -2.34 -7.40 1.21
N GLY A 219 -1.27 -6.85 0.60
CA GLY A 219 -1.35 -6.05 -0.60
C GLY A 219 -0.21 -5.06 -0.71
N GLU A 220 -0.47 -3.90 -1.32
CA GLU A 220 0.53 -2.86 -1.57
C GLU A 220 -0.03 -1.45 -1.37
N PHE A 221 0.86 -0.52 -1.05
CA PHE A 221 0.52 0.89 -0.89
C PHE A 221 1.23 1.74 -1.95
N LEU A 222 0.44 2.35 -2.85
CA LEU A 222 0.91 3.21 -3.93
C LEU A 222 1.09 4.64 -3.44
N THR A 223 2.29 5.01 -3.05
CA THR A 223 2.60 6.35 -2.49
C THR A 223 2.21 7.49 -3.45
N ALA A 224 2.36 7.29 -4.76
CA ALA A 224 1.98 8.29 -5.77
C ALA A 224 0.49 8.66 -5.75
N ASN A 225 -0.37 7.77 -5.27
CA ASN A 225 -1.82 7.99 -5.15
C ASN A 225 -2.22 8.58 -3.79
N ALA A 226 -1.35 8.53 -2.79
CA ALA A 226 -1.68 8.85 -1.39
C ALA A 226 -2.39 10.21 -1.20
N THR A 227 -2.01 11.23 -1.97
CA THR A 227 -2.61 12.58 -1.87
C THR A 227 -3.64 12.88 -2.95
N LYS A 228 -3.53 12.27 -4.12
CA LYS A 228 -4.40 12.57 -5.28
C LYS A 228 -5.64 11.68 -5.32
N LYS A 229 -5.46 10.41 -5.00
CA LYS A 229 -6.48 9.36 -5.07
C LYS A 229 -6.31 8.39 -3.89
N PRO A 230 -6.54 8.83 -2.65
CA PRO A 230 -6.16 8.08 -1.46
C PRO A 230 -6.82 6.70 -1.35
N LEU A 231 -8.04 6.51 -1.82
CA LEU A 231 -8.69 5.19 -1.87
C LEU A 231 -8.01 4.24 -2.86
N GLU A 232 -7.46 4.74 -3.96
CA GLU A 232 -6.69 3.96 -4.92
C GLU A 232 -5.21 3.78 -4.50
N ALA A 233 -4.78 4.35 -3.37
CA ALA A 233 -3.43 4.17 -2.85
C ALA A 233 -3.24 2.78 -2.23
N THR A 234 -4.28 2.18 -1.69
CA THR A 234 -4.26 0.80 -1.20
C THR A 234 -4.60 -0.15 -2.34
N ARG A 235 -3.84 -1.25 -2.46
CA ARG A 235 -4.09 -2.36 -3.38
C ARG A 235 -4.16 -3.63 -2.57
N PHE A 236 -5.33 -4.27 -2.54
CA PHE A 236 -5.62 -5.39 -1.67
C PHE A 236 -5.53 -6.71 -2.42
N GLY A 237 -4.89 -7.71 -1.79
CA GLY A 237 -4.88 -9.09 -2.21
C GLY A 237 -3.95 -9.37 -3.39
N MET A 238 -2.81 -9.95 -3.07
CA MET A 238 -1.80 -10.35 -4.06
C MET A 238 -1.57 -11.86 -4.09
N PRO A 239 -1.52 -12.57 -2.94
CA PRO A 239 -1.29 -14.00 -2.97
C PRO A 239 -2.53 -14.77 -3.44
N ILE A 240 -2.26 -15.85 -4.15
CA ILE A 240 -3.29 -16.80 -4.59
C ILE A 240 -3.76 -17.61 -3.39
N ALA A 241 -5.06 -17.85 -3.30
CA ALA A 241 -5.65 -18.70 -2.28
C ALA A 241 -5.28 -20.18 -2.53
N PRO A 242 -4.75 -20.90 -1.54
CA PRO A 242 -4.36 -22.31 -1.71
C PRO A 242 -5.54 -23.27 -1.68
N SER A 243 -6.65 -22.85 -1.07
CA SER A 243 -7.86 -23.66 -0.89
C SER A 243 -9.06 -22.76 -0.59
N ARG A 244 -10.21 -23.37 -0.32
CA ARG A 244 -11.38 -22.66 0.16
C ARG A 244 -11.14 -22.17 1.58
N PRO A 245 -11.27 -20.86 1.88
CA PRO A 245 -11.19 -20.38 3.25
C PRO A 245 -12.44 -20.75 4.03
N LEU A 246 -12.28 -21.18 5.29
CA LEU A 246 -13.36 -21.54 6.21
C LEU A 246 -13.60 -20.45 7.25
N SER A 247 -12.54 -19.98 7.90
CA SER A 247 -12.62 -18.89 8.88
C SER A 247 -11.33 -18.05 8.91
N LEU A 248 -11.46 -16.80 9.35
CA LEU A 248 -10.38 -15.91 9.75
C LEU A 248 -10.29 -15.97 11.27
N SER A 249 -9.11 -16.28 11.80
CA SER A 249 -8.85 -16.39 13.25
C SER A 249 -7.67 -15.53 13.66
N GLY A 250 -7.58 -15.14 14.93
CA GLY A 250 -6.47 -14.39 15.49
C GLY A 250 -6.81 -13.82 16.86
N TYR A 251 -5.98 -12.90 17.30
CA TYR A 251 -6.16 -12.19 18.56
C TYR A 251 -6.13 -10.69 18.35
N TYR A 252 -6.91 -9.97 19.13
CA TYR A 252 -6.93 -8.50 19.09
C TYR A 252 -7.24 -7.93 20.47
N LYS A 253 -6.89 -6.65 20.65
CA LYS A 253 -7.40 -5.76 21.70
C LYS A 253 -7.60 -4.38 21.08
N TYR A 254 -8.60 -3.65 21.57
CA TYR A 254 -8.99 -2.38 20.98
C TYR A 254 -9.38 -1.35 22.04
N THR A 255 -8.90 -0.14 21.86
CA THR A 255 -9.32 1.02 22.65
C THR A 255 -9.61 2.16 21.68
N PRO A 256 -10.86 2.67 21.61
CA PRO A 256 -11.18 3.82 20.78
C PRO A 256 -10.62 5.11 21.36
N GLY A 257 -10.31 6.07 20.48
CA GLY A 257 -10.01 7.45 20.88
C GLY A 257 -11.23 8.16 21.48
N GLU A 258 -11.00 9.25 22.18
CA GLU A 258 -12.03 9.95 22.96
C GLU A 258 -13.07 10.64 22.07
N VAL A 259 -12.62 11.31 20.98
CA VAL A 259 -13.46 12.17 20.15
C VAL A 259 -13.44 11.70 18.71
N PHE A 260 -14.60 11.27 18.21
CA PHE A 260 -14.78 10.96 16.80
C PHE A 260 -14.93 12.23 15.99
N THR A 261 -14.19 12.34 14.88
CA THR A 261 -14.27 13.48 13.97
C THR A 261 -14.57 13.02 12.54
N ASP A 262 -15.30 13.85 11.80
CA ASP A 262 -15.48 13.69 10.38
C ASP A 262 -14.27 14.18 9.58
N LYS A 263 -14.31 14.03 8.26
CA LYS A 263 -13.26 14.50 7.33
C LYS A 263 -13.00 16.01 7.39
N ALA A 264 -13.95 16.81 7.85
CA ALA A 264 -13.81 18.26 8.03
C ALA A 264 -13.30 18.63 9.43
N LYS A 265 -13.03 17.64 10.29
CA LYS A 265 -12.70 17.78 11.72
C LYS A 265 -13.83 18.31 12.59
N ASN A 266 -15.06 18.17 12.16
CA ASN A 266 -16.17 18.42 13.08
C ASN A 266 -16.25 17.24 14.05
N GLU A 267 -16.36 17.57 15.33
CA GLU A 267 -16.57 16.57 16.38
C GLU A 267 -18.00 16.01 16.29
N ILE A 268 -18.12 14.70 16.43
CA ILE A 268 -19.40 13.97 16.44
C ILE A 268 -19.51 13.25 17.79
N PRO A 269 -19.95 13.94 18.86
CA PRO A 269 -19.86 13.43 20.23
C PRO A 269 -20.63 12.12 20.47
N GLU A 270 -21.72 11.90 19.74
CA GLU A 270 -22.57 10.69 19.85
C GLU A 270 -22.01 9.49 19.06
N ARG A 271 -20.95 9.69 18.28
CA ARG A 271 -20.30 8.62 17.51
C ARG A 271 -19.01 8.17 18.19
N ARG A 272 -18.89 6.86 18.38
CA ARG A 272 -17.69 6.25 18.93
C ARG A 272 -16.95 5.51 17.80
N ASP A 273 -15.63 5.63 17.79
CA ASP A 273 -14.82 4.93 16.79
C ASP A 273 -14.82 3.42 17.02
N THR A 274 -14.62 2.67 15.97
CA THR A 274 -14.51 1.21 16.01
C THR A 274 -13.45 0.74 15.04
N CYS A 275 -12.78 -0.36 15.36
CA CYS A 275 -11.80 -0.97 14.46
C CYS A 275 -12.46 -1.82 13.37
N ALA A 276 -11.66 -2.21 12.37
CA ALA A 276 -12.05 -3.18 11.36
C ALA A 276 -11.03 -4.29 11.29
N ILE A 277 -11.50 -5.56 11.24
CA ILE A 277 -10.70 -6.75 10.94
C ILE A 277 -11.53 -7.59 9.97
N TYR A 278 -10.97 -7.88 8.79
CA TYR A 278 -11.65 -8.68 7.80
C TYR A 278 -10.70 -9.38 6.83
N SER A 279 -11.21 -10.36 6.11
CA SER A 279 -10.54 -11.01 4.99
C SER A 279 -11.52 -11.16 3.82
N VAL A 280 -11.02 -11.03 2.61
CA VAL A 280 -11.81 -11.07 1.37
C VAL A 280 -11.16 -12.03 0.39
N LEU A 281 -11.94 -13.03 -0.08
CA LEU A 281 -11.61 -13.87 -1.22
C LEU A 281 -12.32 -13.31 -2.45
N TYR A 282 -11.58 -13.06 -3.54
CA TYR A 282 -12.14 -12.49 -4.76
C TYR A 282 -11.54 -13.11 -6.02
N GLU A 283 -12.30 -13.03 -7.11
CA GLU A 283 -11.88 -13.55 -8.43
C GLU A 283 -10.86 -12.63 -9.09
N ILE A 284 -9.83 -13.25 -9.64
CA ILE A 284 -8.82 -12.62 -10.48
C ILE A 284 -8.73 -13.32 -11.84
N ASP A 285 -8.14 -12.64 -12.81
CA ASP A 285 -7.62 -13.24 -14.01
C ASP A 285 -6.11 -13.44 -13.81
N PRO A 286 -5.58 -14.68 -13.76
CA PRO A 286 -4.15 -14.91 -13.56
C PRO A 286 -3.27 -14.27 -14.64
N ALA A 287 -3.81 -14.06 -15.85
CA ALA A 287 -3.10 -13.40 -16.94
C ALA A 287 -3.14 -11.86 -16.83
N ASN A 288 -4.09 -11.31 -16.07
CA ASN A 288 -4.26 -9.87 -15.90
C ASN A 288 -4.79 -9.56 -14.49
N VAL A 289 -3.90 -9.61 -13.51
CA VAL A 289 -4.26 -9.44 -12.09
C VAL A 289 -4.65 -7.99 -11.81
N VAL A 290 -5.93 -7.78 -11.52
CA VAL A 290 -6.47 -6.51 -11.04
C VAL A 290 -6.84 -6.65 -9.57
N THR A 291 -6.12 -5.97 -8.71
CA THR A 291 -6.36 -5.95 -7.26
C THR A 291 -7.60 -5.13 -6.90
N LEU A 292 -8.16 -5.39 -5.72
CA LEU A 292 -9.13 -4.49 -5.09
C LEU A 292 -8.40 -3.27 -4.51
N ASP A 293 -9.13 -2.20 -4.25
CA ASP A 293 -8.62 -0.98 -3.60
C ASP A 293 -9.55 -0.46 -2.51
N GLY A 294 -9.20 0.66 -1.86
CA GLY A 294 -9.99 1.22 -0.76
C GLY A 294 -11.40 1.67 -1.15
N SER A 295 -11.70 1.80 -2.44
CA SER A 295 -13.04 2.14 -2.91
C SER A 295 -13.95 0.92 -3.06
N ASN A 296 -13.39 -0.29 -3.19
CA ASN A 296 -14.15 -1.46 -3.61
C ASN A 296 -13.84 -2.78 -2.87
N VAL A 297 -12.93 -2.77 -1.89
CA VAL A 297 -12.48 -3.98 -1.18
C VAL A 297 -13.59 -4.74 -0.45
N LEU A 298 -14.70 -4.09 -0.12
CA LEU A 298 -15.90 -4.71 0.49
C LEU A 298 -17.15 -4.62 -0.40
N SER A 299 -17.05 -4.04 -1.60
CA SER A 299 -18.22 -3.80 -2.46
C SER A 299 -18.07 -4.30 -3.90
N SER A 300 -16.90 -4.76 -4.30
CA SER A 300 -16.65 -5.25 -5.66
C SER A 300 -17.49 -6.50 -5.97
N GLU A 301 -18.04 -6.55 -7.18
CA GLU A 301 -18.73 -7.75 -7.68
C GLU A 301 -17.80 -8.97 -7.86
N LYS A 302 -16.47 -8.76 -7.86
CA LYS A 302 -15.49 -9.84 -7.90
C LYS A 302 -15.40 -10.62 -6.60
N ILE A 303 -15.87 -10.07 -5.48
CA ILE A 303 -15.82 -10.71 -4.17
C ILE A 303 -16.71 -11.95 -4.16
N VAL A 304 -16.16 -13.04 -3.62
CA VAL A 304 -16.85 -14.34 -3.51
C VAL A 304 -17.18 -14.68 -2.06
N MET A 305 -16.21 -14.47 -1.17
CA MET A 305 -16.40 -14.74 0.26
C MET A 305 -15.76 -13.63 1.11
N VAL A 306 -16.37 -13.35 2.23
CA VAL A 306 -15.89 -12.36 3.23
C VAL A 306 -15.98 -12.98 4.62
N ALA A 307 -14.94 -12.75 5.42
CA ALA A 307 -14.98 -12.93 6.87
C ALA A 307 -14.74 -11.55 7.50
N GLN A 308 -15.71 -11.00 8.22
CA GLN A 308 -15.64 -9.66 8.81
C GLN A 308 -16.07 -9.66 10.26
N LEU A 309 -15.28 -9.04 11.13
CA LEU A 309 -15.60 -8.83 12.54
C LEU A 309 -16.60 -7.67 12.66
N GLU A 310 -17.90 -7.99 12.71
CA GLU A 310 -18.98 -6.99 12.65
C GLU A 310 -19.05 -6.11 13.91
N ASN A 311 -18.89 -6.72 15.09
CA ASN A 311 -19.02 -6.05 16.38
C ASN A 311 -17.78 -6.30 17.24
N PRO A 312 -16.67 -5.59 16.98
CA PRO A 312 -15.41 -5.85 17.69
C PRO A 312 -15.47 -5.53 19.19
N GLY A 313 -16.37 -4.65 19.63
CA GLY A 313 -16.36 -4.15 21.01
C GLY A 313 -15.08 -3.39 21.34
N GLU A 314 -14.76 -3.34 22.63
CA GLU A 314 -13.58 -2.61 23.15
C GLU A 314 -12.79 -3.50 24.13
N PRO A 315 -12.32 -4.68 23.74
CA PRO A 315 -11.56 -5.54 24.65
C PRO A 315 -10.20 -4.92 24.94
N THR A 316 -9.89 -4.72 26.21
CA THR A 316 -8.59 -4.24 26.68
C THR A 316 -7.56 -5.33 26.83
N GLU A 317 -8.02 -6.58 26.94
CA GLU A 317 -7.19 -7.78 27.01
C GLU A 317 -7.20 -8.51 25.66
N TRP A 318 -6.17 -9.33 25.40
CA TRP A 318 -6.11 -10.15 24.21
C TRP A 318 -7.32 -11.07 24.09
N THR A 319 -8.13 -10.81 23.09
CA THR A 319 -9.37 -11.52 22.82
C THR A 319 -9.24 -12.31 21.53
N LYS A 320 -9.47 -13.60 21.59
CA LYS A 320 -9.49 -14.45 20.39
C LYS A 320 -10.75 -14.16 19.57
N PHE A 321 -10.59 -14.07 18.25
CA PHE A 321 -11.70 -14.11 17.32
C PHE A 321 -11.57 -15.29 16.36
N GLU A 322 -12.71 -15.76 15.86
CA GLU A 322 -12.80 -16.72 14.78
C GLU A 322 -14.08 -16.40 13.99
N ILE A 323 -13.92 -15.97 12.75
CA ILE A 323 -14.98 -15.41 11.91
C ILE A 323 -15.15 -16.33 10.69
N PRO A 324 -16.31 -16.95 10.47
CA PRO A 324 -16.54 -17.76 9.29
C PRO A 324 -16.52 -16.91 8.02
N PHE A 325 -16.02 -17.49 6.91
CA PHE A 325 -16.18 -16.90 5.59
C PHE A 325 -17.59 -17.17 5.06
N GLU A 326 -18.29 -16.13 4.70
CA GLU A 326 -19.61 -16.17 4.11
C GLU A 326 -19.58 -15.82 2.63
N ASN A 327 -20.40 -16.52 1.83
CA ASN A 327 -20.54 -16.20 0.41
C ASN A 327 -21.31 -14.88 0.25
N VAL A 328 -20.85 -14.03 -0.66
CA VAL A 328 -21.47 -12.75 -0.99
C VAL A 328 -21.73 -12.62 -2.49
N ASN A 329 -22.44 -11.57 -2.90
CA ASN A 329 -22.77 -11.29 -4.31
C ASN A 329 -23.52 -12.42 -5.03
N GLY A 330 -24.19 -13.31 -4.29
CA GLY A 330 -24.84 -14.50 -4.88
C GLY A 330 -23.86 -15.53 -5.45
N LYS A 331 -22.55 -15.35 -5.23
CA LYS A 331 -21.51 -16.25 -5.70
C LYS A 331 -21.29 -17.42 -4.76
N LYS A 332 -20.72 -18.48 -5.30
CA LYS A 332 -20.25 -19.64 -4.55
C LYS A 332 -18.81 -19.91 -4.93
N PHE A 333 -18.06 -20.44 -3.97
CA PHE A 333 -16.73 -20.93 -4.23
C PHE A 333 -16.77 -22.03 -5.32
N ASP A 334 -15.88 -21.93 -6.30
CA ASP A 334 -15.74 -22.86 -7.42
C ASP A 334 -14.36 -23.50 -7.40
N ARG A 335 -14.32 -24.84 -7.29
CA ARG A 335 -13.06 -25.58 -7.25
C ARG A 335 -12.27 -25.46 -8.54
N SER A 336 -12.93 -25.42 -9.70
CA SER A 336 -12.25 -25.28 -10.98
C SER A 336 -11.51 -23.94 -11.09
N LYS A 337 -12.12 -22.86 -10.57
CA LYS A 337 -11.45 -21.55 -10.50
C LYS A 337 -10.25 -21.57 -9.57
N LEU A 338 -10.33 -22.27 -8.44
CA LEU A 338 -9.18 -22.44 -7.54
C LEU A 338 -8.03 -23.16 -8.27
N ASP A 339 -8.33 -24.26 -8.92
CA ASP A 339 -7.32 -25.09 -9.61
C ASP A 339 -6.65 -24.31 -10.77
N ASN A 340 -7.34 -23.31 -11.31
CA ASN A 340 -6.81 -22.38 -12.32
C ASN A 340 -6.08 -21.17 -11.72
N GLY A 341 -5.99 -21.03 -10.39
CA GLY A 341 -5.37 -19.86 -9.74
C GLY A 341 -6.18 -18.56 -9.85
N GLU A 342 -7.50 -18.65 -10.06
CA GLU A 342 -8.39 -17.49 -10.28
C GLU A 342 -8.89 -16.85 -8.99
N TYR A 343 -8.30 -17.17 -7.83
CA TYR A 343 -8.67 -16.56 -6.56
C TYR A 343 -7.49 -15.91 -5.86
N ALA A 344 -7.64 -14.63 -5.53
CA ALA A 344 -6.77 -13.92 -4.61
C ALA A 344 -7.45 -13.65 -3.27
N ILE A 345 -6.63 -13.47 -2.24
CA ILE A 345 -7.13 -13.22 -0.89
C ILE A 345 -6.37 -12.06 -0.25
N THR A 346 -7.06 -11.30 0.59
CA THR A 346 -6.47 -10.27 1.45
C THR A 346 -6.93 -10.43 2.88
N VAL A 347 -6.10 -9.98 3.82
CA VAL A 347 -6.44 -9.74 5.22
C VAL A 347 -6.21 -8.28 5.49
N VAL A 348 -7.12 -7.64 6.19
CA VAL A 348 -7.06 -6.20 6.51
C VAL A 348 -7.38 -5.99 7.98
N ALA A 349 -6.58 -5.17 8.65
CA ALA A 349 -6.88 -4.63 9.98
C ALA A 349 -6.69 -3.11 9.99
N SER A 350 -7.58 -2.38 10.65
CA SER A 350 -7.53 -0.92 10.75
C SER A 350 -8.01 -0.44 12.12
N SER A 351 -7.32 0.55 12.68
CA SER A 351 -7.69 1.16 13.98
C SER A 351 -8.95 2.02 13.93
N SER A 352 -9.37 2.47 12.74
CA SER A 352 -10.62 3.19 12.53
C SER A 352 -11.32 2.62 11.30
N LYS A 353 -12.56 2.15 11.45
CA LYS A 353 -13.34 1.52 10.37
C LYS A 353 -13.54 2.47 9.18
N GLU A 354 -13.79 3.74 9.45
CA GLU A 354 -13.99 4.77 8.44
C GLU A 354 -12.68 5.52 8.09
N GLY A 355 -11.53 4.99 8.51
CA GLY A 355 -10.22 5.62 8.34
C GLY A 355 -9.85 5.89 6.88
N ALA A 356 -10.31 5.06 5.94
CA ALA A 356 -10.13 5.28 4.50
C ALA A 356 -10.79 6.58 4.00
N PHE A 357 -11.83 7.04 4.70
CA PHE A 357 -12.54 8.29 4.44
C PHE A 357 -12.04 9.45 5.30
N PHE A 358 -10.96 9.23 6.07
CA PHE A 358 -10.38 10.21 7.02
C PHE A 358 -11.33 10.58 8.16
N GLU A 359 -12.19 9.66 8.56
CA GLU A 359 -13.09 9.76 9.69
C GLU A 359 -12.69 8.76 10.78
N GLY A 360 -12.76 9.18 12.03
CA GLY A 360 -12.35 8.36 13.18
C GLY A 360 -11.91 9.22 14.37
N ALA A 361 -11.43 8.56 15.41
CA ALA A 361 -10.92 9.23 16.60
C ALA A 361 -9.40 9.11 16.72
N VAL A 362 -8.70 10.23 16.82
CA VAL A 362 -7.26 10.24 17.10
C VAL A 362 -7.01 9.53 18.43
N GLY A 363 -6.06 8.58 18.41
CA GLY A 363 -5.77 7.75 19.57
C GLY A 363 -6.47 6.39 19.56
N SER A 364 -7.45 6.13 18.68
CA SER A 364 -7.99 4.79 18.49
C SER A 364 -6.87 3.80 18.21
N THR A 365 -6.75 2.77 19.03
CA THR A 365 -5.62 1.83 18.99
C THR A 365 -6.10 0.40 18.93
N LEU A 366 -5.75 -0.29 17.87
CA LEU A 366 -5.98 -1.72 17.64
C LEU A 366 -4.63 -2.44 17.70
N HIS A 367 -4.54 -3.51 18.48
CA HIS A 367 -3.45 -4.47 18.37
C HIS A 367 -3.99 -5.74 17.74
N VAL A 368 -3.21 -6.35 16.85
CA VAL A 368 -3.53 -7.65 16.22
C VAL A 368 -2.31 -8.56 16.27
N ASP A 369 -2.57 -9.84 16.47
CA ASP A 369 -1.52 -10.85 16.56
C ASP A 369 -2.04 -12.24 16.18
N GLU A 370 -1.11 -13.14 15.76
CA GLU A 370 -1.39 -14.55 15.45
C GLU A 370 -2.58 -14.71 14.48
N ILE A 371 -2.65 -13.88 13.44
CA ILE A 371 -3.72 -13.97 12.42
C ILE A 371 -3.51 -15.20 11.55
N GLN A 372 -4.59 -15.95 11.31
CA GLN A 372 -4.57 -17.15 10.49
C GLN A 372 -5.85 -17.27 9.68
N ILE A 373 -5.72 -17.72 8.43
CA ILE A 373 -6.85 -18.18 7.63
C ILE A 373 -6.91 -19.70 7.79
N ILE A 374 -8.05 -20.20 8.24
CA ILE A 374 -8.31 -21.63 8.34
C ILE A 374 -8.86 -22.10 6.99
N TRP A 375 -8.18 -23.05 6.39
CA TRP A 375 -8.47 -23.55 5.05
C TRP A 375 -9.17 -24.90 5.06
N ASP A 376 -10.00 -25.15 4.06
CA ASP A 376 -10.50 -26.50 3.76
C ASP A 376 -9.32 -27.36 3.26
N ARG A 377 -9.11 -28.49 3.90
CA ARG A 377 -8.00 -29.42 3.59
C ARG A 377 -8.45 -30.63 2.75
N LYS A 378 -9.68 -30.57 2.22
CA LYS A 378 -10.25 -31.66 1.44
C LYS A 378 -10.05 -31.46 -0.05
#